data_34dfd3f10abfd3475f0b3ccebd938199
#
_entry.id   34dfd3f10abfd3475f0b3ccebd938199
#
_cell.length_a   1.000
_cell.length_b   1.000
_cell.length_c   1.000
_cell.angle_alpha   90.00
_cell.angle_beta   90.00
_cell.angle_gamma   90.00
#
_symmetry.space_group_name_H-M   'P 1'
#
loop_
_entity.id
_entity.type
_entity.pdbx_description
1 polymer ?
#
loop_
_entity_poly.entity_id
_entity_poly.type
_entity_poly.pdbx_seq_one_letter_code
_entity_poly.pdbx_strand_id
1 'polypeptide(L)'
;MAFFRSRLFWIAAVTVLVAALLPFWISAYLLSVLTAAYYFGVFAMAWDLLFGFAGEVNFGPTFLIGLGAYSAAILNSTFGVPIPLCVIAAALMAMAGGILLALPALRLRGPYFGLVTLVAVLLLQNFVVIFASVTGGEIGMTVPDVLSIDANVNYWYALGFLVLCAVLLFGLSRSAVGLILQASGQDAVEAAALGFNVTKHKVAAFCVSALFSGTAGAMLIFYMGAASVDTVVDIAIGVQIIIAAVLGGRRTILGAVLGAVFLIVANEFLRPLGQLNTFVVAAIALAVILFFPEGLLGYALHRGERE
;
A
#
# COMPACT_ATOMS: atom_id res chain seq x y z
N MET A 1 -22.44 -18.20 7.01
CA MET A 1 -21.20 -17.81 6.25
C MET A 1 -21.41 -17.65 4.75
N ALA A 2 -22.12 -18.52 4.03
CA ALA A 2 -22.36 -18.36 2.57
C ALA A 2 -23.17 -17.11 2.17
N PHE A 3 -24.19 -16.76 2.95
CA PHE A 3 -25.06 -15.60 2.70
C PHE A 3 -24.36 -14.25 2.87
N PHE A 4 -23.46 -14.13 3.86
CA PHE A 4 -22.64 -12.93 4.09
C PHE A 4 -21.57 -12.77 2.99
N ARG A 5 -21.05 -13.89 2.49
CA ARG A 5 -20.07 -13.91 1.38
C ARG A 5 -20.69 -13.40 0.07
N SER A 6 -21.98 -13.65 -0.17
CA SER A 6 -22.69 -13.11 -1.34
C SER A 6 -22.94 -11.60 -1.20
N ARG A 7 -23.31 -11.09 -0.01
CA ARG A 7 -23.55 -9.66 0.22
C ARG A 7 -22.26 -8.82 0.06
N LEU A 8 -21.15 -9.24 0.67
CA LEU A 8 -19.88 -8.54 0.54
C LEU A 8 -19.40 -8.50 -0.91
N PHE A 9 -19.56 -9.60 -1.64
CA PHE A 9 -19.26 -9.68 -3.08
C PHE A 9 -20.10 -8.69 -3.90
N TRP A 10 -21.40 -8.63 -3.64
CA TRP A 10 -22.29 -7.71 -4.34
C TRP A 10 -21.99 -6.25 -4.01
N ILE A 11 -21.71 -5.94 -2.75
CA ILE A 11 -21.29 -4.59 -2.33
C ILE A 11 -19.99 -4.20 -3.06
N ALA A 12 -18.99 -5.06 -3.06
CA ALA A 12 -17.74 -4.80 -3.76
C ALA A 12 -17.94 -4.64 -5.27
N ALA A 13 -18.77 -5.50 -5.90
CA ALA A 13 -19.07 -5.42 -7.32
C ALA A 13 -19.81 -4.10 -7.67
N VAL A 14 -20.79 -3.69 -6.86
CA VAL A 14 -21.50 -2.42 -7.04
C VAL A 14 -20.55 -1.23 -6.85
N THR A 15 -19.67 -1.28 -5.84
CA THR A 15 -18.68 -0.21 -5.60
C THR A 15 -17.71 -0.07 -6.79
N VAL A 16 -17.22 -1.20 -7.33
CA VAL A 16 -16.36 -1.19 -8.52
C VAL A 16 -17.12 -0.68 -9.74
N LEU A 17 -18.38 -1.09 -9.92
CA LEU A 17 -19.21 -0.60 -11.02
C LEU A 17 -19.45 0.91 -10.94
N VAL A 18 -19.78 1.42 -9.74
CA VAL A 18 -19.94 2.86 -9.51
C VAL A 18 -18.63 3.59 -9.79
N ALA A 19 -17.51 3.09 -9.25
CA ALA A 19 -16.18 3.65 -9.52
C ALA A 19 -15.89 3.66 -11.04
N ALA A 20 -16.24 2.58 -11.74
CA ALA A 20 -16.09 2.49 -13.18
C ALA A 20 -16.89 3.52 -13.99
N LEU A 21 -17.99 4.01 -13.47
CA LEU A 21 -18.82 5.02 -14.12
C LEU A 21 -18.42 6.47 -13.80
N LEU A 22 -17.60 6.70 -12.76
CA LEU A 22 -17.20 8.04 -12.34
C LEU A 22 -16.55 8.90 -13.44
N PRO A 23 -15.72 8.38 -14.36
CA PRO A 23 -15.10 9.18 -15.42
C PRO A 23 -16.08 9.93 -16.32
N PHE A 24 -17.35 9.48 -16.37
CA PHE A 24 -18.38 10.14 -17.17
C PHE A 24 -19.06 11.31 -16.47
N TRP A 25 -18.85 11.46 -15.15
CA TRP A 25 -19.62 12.41 -14.32
C TRP A 25 -18.76 13.41 -13.57
N ILE A 26 -17.47 13.13 -13.37
CA ILE A 26 -16.59 13.98 -12.57
C ILE A 26 -15.47 14.62 -13.39
N SER A 27 -14.91 15.73 -12.87
CA SER A 27 -13.85 16.46 -13.54
C SER A 27 -12.53 15.68 -13.58
N ALA A 28 -11.67 15.97 -14.57
CA ALA A 28 -10.34 15.39 -14.71
C ALA A 28 -9.48 15.59 -13.45
N TYR A 29 -9.67 16.69 -12.73
CA TYR A 29 -8.99 16.95 -11.46
C TYR A 29 -9.36 15.92 -10.39
N LEU A 30 -10.65 15.68 -10.16
CA LEU A 30 -11.09 14.67 -9.18
C LEU A 30 -10.72 13.25 -9.61
N LEU A 31 -10.69 12.97 -10.92
CA LEU A 31 -10.18 11.70 -11.45
C LEU A 31 -8.70 11.51 -11.09
N SER A 32 -7.88 12.56 -11.19
CA SER A 32 -6.47 12.50 -10.81
C SER A 32 -6.28 12.22 -9.31
N VAL A 33 -7.09 12.83 -8.46
CA VAL A 33 -7.09 12.57 -7.01
C VAL A 33 -7.45 11.11 -6.71
N LEU A 34 -8.50 10.58 -7.36
CA LEU A 34 -8.90 9.18 -7.19
C LEU A 34 -7.86 8.20 -7.76
N THR A 35 -7.22 8.54 -8.87
CA THR A 35 -6.12 7.75 -9.44
C THR A 35 -4.98 7.57 -8.43
N ALA A 36 -4.55 8.67 -7.80
CA ALA A 36 -3.57 8.62 -6.72
C ALA A 36 -4.08 7.79 -5.53
N ALA A 37 -5.34 7.98 -5.13
CA ALA A 37 -5.96 7.25 -4.03
C ALA A 37 -6.00 5.72 -4.29
N TYR A 38 -6.14 5.28 -5.53
CA TYR A 38 -6.13 3.86 -5.88
C TYR A 38 -4.74 3.23 -5.74
N TYR A 39 -3.67 3.93 -6.13
CA TYR A 39 -2.31 3.46 -5.86
C TYR A 39 -2.02 3.40 -4.35
N PHE A 40 -2.44 4.43 -3.59
CA PHE A 40 -2.37 4.41 -2.13
C PHE A 40 -3.19 3.26 -1.52
N GLY A 41 -4.33 2.92 -2.11
CA GLY A 41 -5.13 1.76 -1.72
C GLY A 41 -4.35 0.45 -1.84
N VAL A 42 -3.56 0.28 -2.90
CA VAL A 42 -2.69 -0.90 -3.05
C VAL A 42 -1.59 -0.92 -1.98
N PHE A 43 -0.96 0.23 -1.68
CA PHE A 43 0.02 0.33 -0.60
C PHE A 43 -0.57 -0.05 0.75
N ALA A 44 -1.77 0.47 1.06
CA ALA A 44 -2.46 0.19 2.31
C ALA A 44 -2.88 -1.29 2.42
N MET A 45 -3.36 -1.92 1.34
CA MET A 45 -3.66 -3.36 1.32
C MET A 45 -2.41 -4.22 1.53
N ALA A 46 -1.31 -3.87 0.85
CA ALA A 46 -0.03 -4.58 0.97
C ALA A 46 0.53 -4.46 2.40
N TRP A 47 0.34 -3.31 3.05
CA TRP A 47 0.70 -3.09 4.44
C TRP A 47 -0.20 -3.88 5.41
N ASP A 48 -1.53 -3.90 5.18
CA ASP A 48 -2.47 -4.65 6.01
C ASP A 48 -2.21 -6.16 5.98
N LEU A 49 -1.70 -6.69 4.87
CA LEU A 49 -1.25 -8.08 4.81
C LEU A 49 -0.19 -8.41 5.87
N LEU A 50 0.76 -7.49 6.10
CA LEU A 50 1.82 -7.68 7.10
C LEU A 50 1.29 -7.44 8.52
N PHE A 51 0.68 -6.28 8.74
CA PHE A 51 0.22 -5.89 10.08
C PHE A 51 -1.03 -6.66 10.50
N GLY A 52 -2.03 -6.70 9.64
CA GLY A 52 -3.32 -7.31 9.93
C GLY A 52 -3.23 -8.83 10.05
N PHE A 53 -2.55 -9.48 9.11
CA PHE A 53 -2.51 -10.94 9.03
C PHE A 53 -1.25 -11.54 9.65
N ALA A 54 -0.06 -11.06 9.32
CA ALA A 54 1.17 -11.61 9.87
C ALA A 54 1.57 -11.06 11.25
N GLY A 55 0.89 -10.01 11.74
CA GLY A 55 1.15 -9.40 13.04
C GLY A 55 2.44 -8.59 13.11
N GLU A 56 3.06 -8.25 11.97
CA GLU A 56 4.32 -7.52 11.90
C GLU A 56 4.10 -6.05 11.56
N VAL A 57 4.48 -5.15 12.47
CA VAL A 57 4.32 -3.71 12.28
C VAL A 57 5.46 -3.18 11.43
N ASN A 58 5.22 -2.96 10.14
CA ASN A 58 6.17 -2.33 9.24
C ASN A 58 6.01 -0.80 9.28
N PHE A 59 6.97 -0.07 9.86
CA PHE A 59 6.99 1.39 9.85
C PHE A 59 7.68 1.98 8.61
N GLY A 60 8.18 1.13 7.73
CA GLY A 60 8.88 1.55 6.52
C GLY A 60 8.23 1.02 5.23
N PRO A 61 6.91 1.18 5.00
CA PRO A 61 6.31 0.73 3.74
C PRO A 61 6.93 1.42 2.53
N THR A 62 7.35 2.67 2.67
CA THR A 62 7.99 3.47 1.62
C THR A 62 9.37 2.96 1.21
N PHE A 63 10.03 2.12 2.01
CA PHE A 63 11.23 1.41 1.57
C PHE A 63 10.94 0.50 0.38
N LEU A 64 9.88 -0.30 0.46
CA LEU A 64 9.49 -1.24 -0.60
C LEU A 64 8.94 -0.52 -1.83
N ILE A 65 8.16 0.54 -1.60
CA ILE A 65 7.61 1.41 -2.64
C ILE A 65 8.74 2.11 -3.38
N GLY A 66 9.66 2.72 -2.64
CA GLY A 66 10.81 3.44 -3.19
C GLY A 66 11.75 2.56 -3.98
N LEU A 67 12.06 1.34 -3.50
CA LEU A 67 12.86 0.38 -4.26
C LEU A 67 12.22 0.07 -5.62
N GLY A 68 10.92 -0.19 -5.66
CA GLY A 68 10.21 -0.45 -6.90
C GLY A 68 10.18 0.79 -7.81
N ALA A 69 9.81 1.94 -7.26
CA ALA A 69 9.72 3.20 -7.99
C ALA A 69 11.06 3.60 -8.62
N TYR A 70 12.12 3.70 -7.82
CA TYR A 70 13.44 4.09 -8.33
C TYR A 70 14.05 3.07 -9.27
N SER A 71 13.83 1.75 -9.05
CA SER A 71 14.28 0.73 -10.00
C SER A 71 13.62 0.91 -11.38
N ALA A 72 12.30 1.17 -11.40
CA ALA A 72 11.58 1.41 -12.64
C ALA A 72 12.00 2.73 -13.30
N ALA A 73 12.16 3.80 -12.51
CA ALA A 73 12.59 5.11 -13.00
C ALA A 73 13.97 5.04 -13.65
N ILE A 74 14.96 4.41 -13.00
CA ILE A 74 16.32 4.26 -13.51
C ILE A 74 16.34 3.42 -14.81
N LEU A 75 15.61 2.30 -14.82
CA LEU A 75 15.55 1.45 -16.02
C LEU A 75 14.94 2.17 -17.21
N ASN A 76 13.87 2.93 -16.99
CA ASN A 76 13.21 3.67 -18.07
C ASN A 76 14.04 4.86 -18.54
N SER A 77 14.53 5.71 -17.61
CA SER A 77 15.24 6.94 -17.97
C SER A 77 16.66 6.70 -18.50
N THR A 78 17.39 5.72 -17.96
CA THR A 78 18.79 5.48 -18.34
C THR A 78 18.93 4.48 -19.47
N PHE A 79 18.10 3.44 -19.49
CA PHE A 79 18.21 2.33 -20.45
C PHE A 79 17.07 2.29 -21.47
N GLY A 80 16.06 3.18 -21.38
CA GLY A 80 14.92 3.20 -22.31
C GLY A 80 14.08 1.91 -22.28
N VAL A 81 14.06 1.23 -21.13
CA VAL A 81 13.30 -0.03 -20.99
C VAL A 81 11.80 0.30 -20.96
N PRO A 82 10.96 -0.42 -21.74
CA PRO A 82 9.52 -0.15 -21.80
C PRO A 82 8.82 -0.43 -20.46
N ILE A 83 7.75 0.32 -20.18
CA ILE A 83 6.99 0.30 -18.91
C ILE A 83 6.70 -1.11 -18.37
N PRO A 84 6.16 -2.07 -19.16
CA PRO A 84 5.83 -3.40 -18.63
C PRO A 84 7.04 -4.14 -18.04
N LEU A 85 8.19 -4.02 -18.67
CA LEU A 85 9.43 -4.64 -18.18
C LEU A 85 9.96 -3.91 -16.94
N CYS A 86 9.84 -2.58 -16.90
CA CYS A 86 10.18 -1.79 -15.71
C CYS A 86 9.33 -2.19 -14.50
N VAL A 87 8.02 -2.42 -14.67
CA VAL A 87 7.11 -2.85 -13.61
C VAL A 87 7.48 -4.25 -13.09
N ILE A 88 7.84 -5.18 -13.98
CA ILE A 88 8.31 -6.51 -13.57
C ILE A 88 9.62 -6.41 -12.79
N ALA A 89 10.57 -5.62 -13.28
CA ALA A 89 11.84 -5.40 -12.60
C ALA A 89 11.65 -4.74 -11.24
N ALA A 90 10.75 -3.76 -11.12
CA ALA A 90 10.36 -3.11 -9.88
C ALA A 90 9.82 -4.11 -8.85
N ALA A 91 8.95 -5.02 -9.27
CA ALA A 91 8.44 -6.09 -8.43
C ALA A 91 9.57 -6.97 -7.88
N LEU A 92 10.48 -7.40 -8.76
CA LEU A 92 11.61 -8.26 -8.37
C LEU A 92 12.60 -7.54 -7.46
N MET A 93 12.91 -6.27 -7.72
CA MET A 93 13.79 -5.46 -6.87
C MET A 93 13.17 -5.19 -5.50
N ALA A 94 11.88 -4.85 -5.45
CA ALA A 94 11.19 -4.67 -4.19
C ALA A 94 11.12 -6.00 -3.39
N MET A 95 10.88 -7.13 -4.04
CA MET A 95 10.92 -8.45 -3.40
C MET A 95 12.32 -8.78 -2.87
N ALA A 96 13.37 -8.54 -3.65
CA ALA A 96 14.75 -8.79 -3.23
C ALA A 96 15.12 -7.92 -2.01
N GLY A 97 14.80 -6.62 -2.06
CA GLY A 97 14.98 -5.71 -0.92
C GLY A 97 14.11 -6.10 0.29
N GLY A 98 12.88 -6.55 0.04
CA GLY A 98 11.99 -7.09 1.07
C GLY A 98 12.57 -8.31 1.76
N ILE A 99 13.11 -9.27 1.02
CA ILE A 99 13.79 -10.46 1.58
C ILE A 99 15.01 -10.04 2.40
N LEU A 100 15.84 -9.16 1.83
CA LEU A 100 17.05 -8.67 2.50
C LEU A 100 16.73 -7.99 3.83
N LEU A 101 15.64 -7.24 3.89
CA LEU A 101 15.16 -6.60 5.11
C LEU A 101 14.48 -7.58 6.07
N ALA A 102 13.61 -8.46 5.56
CA ALA A 102 12.81 -9.36 6.38
C ALA A 102 13.63 -10.41 7.11
N LEU A 103 14.67 -10.98 6.47
CA LEU A 103 15.47 -12.05 7.07
C LEU A 103 16.14 -11.66 8.39
N PRO A 104 16.86 -10.53 8.51
CA PRO A 104 17.39 -10.07 9.79
C PRO A 104 16.30 -9.52 10.71
N ALA A 105 15.32 -8.77 10.18
CA ALA A 105 14.30 -8.10 10.97
C ALA A 105 13.37 -9.06 11.71
N LEU A 106 12.98 -10.18 11.09
CA LEU A 106 12.11 -11.19 11.72
C LEU A 106 12.78 -12.00 12.84
N ARG A 107 14.09 -11.87 13.04
CA ARG A 107 14.79 -12.40 14.23
C ARG A 107 14.56 -11.54 15.46
N LEU A 108 14.16 -10.29 15.26
CA LEU A 108 13.86 -9.34 16.33
C LEU A 108 12.42 -9.52 16.79
N ARG A 109 12.17 -9.24 18.06
CA ARG A 109 10.83 -9.39 18.65
C ARG A 109 10.22 -8.03 18.98
N GLY A 110 8.90 -7.93 18.85
CA GLY A 110 8.13 -6.74 19.24
C GLY A 110 8.49 -5.48 18.43
N PRO A 111 8.64 -4.32 19.07
CA PRO A 111 8.80 -3.04 18.39
C PRO A 111 10.11 -2.88 17.59
N TYR A 112 11.11 -3.71 17.86
CA TYR A 112 12.40 -3.65 17.17
C TYR A 112 12.29 -3.95 15.67
N PHE A 113 11.35 -4.81 15.27
CA PHE A 113 11.05 -5.05 13.85
C PHE A 113 10.64 -3.74 13.14
N GLY A 114 9.71 -3.00 13.75
CA GLY A 114 9.26 -1.72 13.21
C GLY A 114 10.38 -0.68 13.11
N LEU A 115 11.26 -0.61 14.13
CA LEU A 115 12.41 0.31 14.12
C LEU A 115 13.39 -0.01 12.98
N VAL A 116 13.68 -1.28 12.73
CA VAL A 116 14.56 -1.68 11.61
C VAL A 116 13.94 -1.30 10.26
N THR A 117 12.64 -1.50 10.09
CA THR A 117 11.96 -1.10 8.84
C THR A 117 11.95 0.42 8.65
N LEU A 118 11.83 1.21 9.72
CA LEU A 118 11.95 2.67 9.67
C LEU A 118 13.37 3.10 9.28
N VAL A 119 14.39 2.50 9.91
CA VAL A 119 15.80 2.78 9.57
C VAL A 119 16.10 2.44 8.11
N ALA A 120 15.50 1.39 7.56
CA ALA A 120 15.63 1.04 6.15
C ALA A 120 15.15 2.15 5.22
N VAL A 121 14.06 2.87 5.56
CA VAL A 121 13.60 4.04 4.80
C VAL A 121 14.65 5.14 4.84
N LEU A 122 15.17 5.47 6.03
CA LEU A 122 16.21 6.50 6.18
C LEU A 122 17.48 6.16 5.39
N LEU A 123 17.87 4.88 5.38
CA LEU A 123 19.00 4.42 4.58
C LEU A 123 18.72 4.60 3.08
N LEU A 124 17.52 4.25 2.62
CA LEU A 124 17.15 4.44 1.21
C LEU A 124 17.11 5.91 0.82
N GLN A 125 16.55 6.81 1.68
CA GLN A 125 16.57 8.25 1.44
C GLN A 125 18.00 8.76 1.26
N ASN A 126 18.89 8.44 2.21
CA ASN A 126 20.30 8.83 2.12
C ASN A 126 20.99 8.23 0.89
N PHE A 127 20.70 6.97 0.56
CA PHE A 127 21.24 6.32 -0.64
C PHE A 127 20.83 7.08 -1.90
N VAL A 128 19.56 7.47 -2.03
CA VAL A 128 19.07 8.24 -3.17
C VAL A 128 19.80 9.58 -3.28
N VAL A 129 20.00 10.29 -2.17
CA VAL A 129 20.69 11.59 -2.15
C VAL A 129 22.18 11.46 -2.49
N ILE A 130 22.87 10.47 -1.91
CA ILE A 130 24.31 10.24 -2.14
C ILE A 130 24.59 9.86 -3.59
N PHE A 131 23.77 9.00 -4.18
CA PHE A 131 23.93 8.55 -5.56
C PHE A 131 23.13 9.41 -6.57
N ALA A 132 23.13 10.74 -6.37
CA ALA A 132 22.37 11.69 -7.17
C ALA A 132 22.64 11.59 -8.68
N SER A 133 23.84 11.16 -9.09
CA SER A 133 24.18 10.96 -10.50
C SER A 133 23.32 9.89 -11.22
N VAL A 134 22.73 8.96 -10.46
CA VAL A 134 21.90 7.86 -10.99
C VAL A 134 20.43 8.05 -10.64
N THR A 135 20.15 8.60 -9.46
CA THR A 135 18.80 8.70 -8.89
C THR A 135 18.14 10.09 -9.05
N GLY A 136 18.93 11.08 -9.49
CA GLY A 136 18.50 12.48 -9.49
C GLY A 136 18.59 13.18 -8.13
N GLY A 137 18.96 12.47 -7.06
CA GLY A 137 19.13 13.02 -5.71
C GLY A 137 17.84 13.57 -5.11
N GLU A 138 17.94 14.71 -4.41
CA GLU A 138 16.80 15.40 -3.80
C GLU A 138 15.79 15.94 -4.82
N ILE A 139 16.28 16.39 -6.00
CA ILE A 139 15.42 16.93 -7.05
C ILE A 139 14.54 15.83 -7.66
N GLY A 140 15.03 14.60 -7.58
CA GLY A 140 14.39 13.46 -8.23
C GLY A 140 14.74 13.32 -9.71
N MET A 141 14.15 12.36 -10.37
CA MET A 141 14.37 12.10 -11.80
C MET A 141 13.05 12.08 -12.55
N THR A 142 13.07 12.61 -13.77
CA THR A 142 11.95 12.53 -14.69
C THR A 142 11.93 11.17 -15.37
N VAL A 143 10.73 10.66 -15.60
CA VAL A 143 10.51 9.41 -16.31
C VAL A 143 10.00 9.76 -17.71
N PRO A 144 10.75 9.42 -18.79
CA PRO A 144 10.38 9.79 -20.16
C PRO A 144 9.04 9.22 -20.60
N ASP A 145 8.77 7.94 -20.25
CA ASP A 145 7.53 7.29 -20.60
C ASP A 145 6.48 7.52 -19.51
N VAL A 146 5.26 7.89 -19.89
CA VAL A 146 4.10 7.99 -19.00
C VAL A 146 3.03 6.99 -19.44
N LEU A 147 2.20 6.53 -18.51
CA LEU A 147 1.14 5.56 -18.81
C LEU A 147 0.16 6.11 -19.85
N SER A 148 -0.30 7.34 -19.67
CA SER A 148 -1.14 8.07 -20.62
C SER A 148 -1.13 9.57 -20.29
N ILE A 149 -1.42 10.38 -21.30
CA ILE A 149 -1.67 11.82 -21.12
C ILE A 149 -3.15 12.07 -20.72
N ASP A 150 -4.04 11.14 -21.07
CA ASP A 150 -5.47 11.24 -20.78
C ASP A 150 -5.75 10.81 -19.33
N ALA A 151 -6.41 11.70 -18.55
CA ALA A 151 -6.78 11.45 -17.17
C ALA A 151 -7.77 10.27 -17.03
N ASN A 152 -8.68 10.08 -17.99
CA ASN A 152 -9.63 8.96 -17.98
C ASN A 152 -8.92 7.63 -18.14
N VAL A 153 -7.95 7.55 -19.05
CA VAL A 153 -7.16 6.33 -19.30
C VAL A 153 -6.33 5.98 -18.07
N ASN A 154 -5.66 6.96 -17.45
CA ASN A 154 -4.90 6.76 -16.21
C ASN A 154 -5.78 6.27 -15.07
N TYR A 155 -6.98 6.82 -14.95
CA TYR A 155 -7.96 6.37 -13.96
C TYR A 155 -8.35 4.89 -14.15
N TRP A 156 -8.63 4.47 -15.41
CA TRP A 156 -8.95 3.08 -15.72
C TRP A 156 -7.78 2.13 -15.44
N TYR A 157 -6.54 2.54 -15.74
CA TYR A 157 -5.36 1.75 -15.39
C TYR A 157 -5.22 1.58 -13.87
N ALA A 158 -5.37 2.66 -13.10
CA ALA A 158 -5.27 2.61 -11.64
C ALA A 158 -6.40 1.78 -11.01
N LEU A 159 -7.65 1.95 -11.48
CA LEU A 159 -8.78 1.17 -11.00
C LEU A 159 -8.63 -0.32 -11.33
N GLY A 160 -8.25 -0.64 -12.56
CA GLY A 160 -8.02 -2.03 -13.00
C GLY A 160 -6.90 -2.70 -12.18
N PHE A 161 -5.81 -1.97 -11.96
CA PHE A 161 -4.69 -2.43 -11.13
C PHE A 161 -5.11 -2.63 -9.67
N LEU A 162 -5.83 -1.67 -9.08
CA LEU A 162 -6.38 -1.79 -7.73
C LEU A 162 -7.25 -3.03 -7.58
N VAL A 163 -8.20 -3.24 -8.51
CA VAL A 163 -9.12 -4.39 -8.48
C VAL A 163 -8.35 -5.71 -8.60
N LEU A 164 -7.37 -5.78 -9.50
CA LEU A 164 -6.51 -6.95 -9.65
C LEU A 164 -5.78 -7.25 -8.32
N CYS A 165 -5.12 -6.25 -7.74
CA CYS A 165 -4.42 -6.39 -6.47
C CYS A 165 -5.37 -6.78 -5.33
N ALA A 166 -6.55 -6.16 -5.27
CA ALA A 166 -7.57 -6.47 -4.26
C ALA A 166 -8.05 -7.92 -4.35
N VAL A 167 -8.33 -8.42 -5.56
CA VAL A 167 -8.74 -9.83 -5.78
C VAL A 167 -7.64 -10.79 -5.36
N LEU A 168 -6.39 -10.52 -5.74
CA LEU A 168 -5.25 -11.38 -5.40
C LEU A 168 -4.96 -11.39 -3.90
N LEU A 169 -4.89 -10.21 -3.26
CA LEU A 169 -4.61 -10.10 -1.82
C LEU A 169 -5.78 -10.62 -0.97
N PHE A 170 -7.02 -10.35 -1.37
CA PHE A 170 -8.19 -10.90 -0.69
C PHE A 170 -8.27 -12.42 -0.85
N GLY A 171 -7.99 -12.95 -2.03
CA GLY A 171 -7.89 -14.38 -2.27
C GLY A 171 -6.80 -15.04 -1.41
N LEU A 172 -5.62 -14.42 -1.35
CA LEU A 172 -4.52 -14.87 -0.49
C LEU A 172 -4.91 -14.86 1.00
N SER A 173 -5.54 -13.80 1.46
CA SER A 173 -5.96 -13.65 2.86
C SER A 173 -6.96 -14.72 3.30
N ARG A 174 -7.74 -15.28 2.37
CA ARG A 174 -8.73 -16.35 2.60
C ARG A 174 -8.20 -17.75 2.31
N SER A 175 -6.99 -17.86 1.77
CA SER A 175 -6.33 -19.15 1.51
C SER A 175 -5.80 -19.80 2.80
N ALA A 176 -5.35 -21.06 2.70
CA ALA A 176 -4.68 -21.74 3.81
C ALA A 176 -3.45 -20.95 4.33
N VAL A 177 -2.71 -20.30 3.42
CA VAL A 177 -1.56 -19.46 3.78
C VAL A 177 -2.01 -18.25 4.61
N GLY A 178 -3.09 -17.58 4.22
CA GLY A 178 -3.66 -16.46 4.97
C GLY A 178 -4.13 -16.84 6.37
N LEU A 179 -4.72 -18.02 6.51
CA LEU A 179 -5.13 -18.55 7.83
C LEU A 179 -3.92 -18.85 8.72
N ILE A 180 -2.86 -19.45 8.16
CA ILE A 180 -1.61 -19.70 8.89
C ILE A 180 -0.95 -18.38 9.31
N LEU A 181 -0.97 -17.37 8.44
CA LEU A 181 -0.47 -16.03 8.77
C LEU A 181 -1.24 -15.41 9.93
N GLN A 182 -2.58 -15.51 9.92
CA GLN A 182 -3.42 -15.02 11.03
C GLN A 182 -3.10 -15.73 12.34
N ALA A 183 -3.00 -17.06 12.33
CA ALA A 183 -2.62 -17.84 13.50
C ALA A 183 -1.24 -17.41 14.02
N SER A 184 -0.26 -17.29 13.12
CA SER A 184 1.10 -16.86 13.46
C SER A 184 1.19 -15.41 13.95
N GLY A 185 0.28 -14.55 13.51
CA GLY A 185 0.19 -13.15 13.92
C GLY A 185 -0.52 -12.98 15.27
N GLN A 186 -1.36 -13.94 15.69
CA GLN A 186 -2.00 -13.97 17.01
C GLN A 186 -1.06 -14.52 18.07
N ASP A 187 -0.56 -15.73 17.85
CA ASP A 187 0.45 -16.37 18.69
C ASP A 187 1.41 -17.21 17.86
N ALA A 188 2.64 -16.70 17.72
CA ALA A 188 3.70 -17.36 16.97
C ALA A 188 4.19 -18.65 17.63
N VAL A 189 4.08 -18.77 18.97
CA VAL A 189 4.52 -19.95 19.73
C VAL A 189 3.52 -21.07 19.55
N GLU A 190 2.23 -20.79 19.67
CA GLU A 190 1.16 -21.78 19.45
C GLU A 190 1.16 -22.26 18.01
N ALA A 191 1.30 -21.36 17.02
CA ALA A 191 1.40 -21.73 15.61
C ALA A 191 2.61 -22.66 15.33
N ALA A 192 3.76 -22.38 15.96
CA ALA A 192 4.92 -23.22 15.84
C ALA A 192 4.71 -24.61 16.52
N ALA A 193 4.02 -24.67 17.65
CA ALA A 193 3.66 -25.91 18.34
C ALA A 193 2.75 -26.81 17.48
N LEU A 194 1.92 -26.22 16.62
CA LEU A 194 1.10 -26.92 15.62
C LEU A 194 1.90 -27.39 14.39
N GLY A 195 3.21 -27.13 14.36
CA GLY A 195 4.11 -27.57 13.29
C GLY A 195 4.27 -26.60 12.13
N PHE A 196 3.71 -25.40 12.20
CA PHE A 196 3.87 -24.37 11.15
C PHE A 196 5.22 -23.66 11.25
N ASN A 197 5.90 -23.48 10.12
CA ASN A 197 7.11 -22.68 10.05
C ASN A 197 6.74 -21.19 9.96
N VAL A 198 6.57 -20.55 11.12
CA VAL A 198 6.14 -19.15 11.26
C VAL A 198 7.05 -18.19 10.47
N THR A 199 8.38 -18.35 10.58
CA THR A 199 9.35 -17.49 9.89
C THR A 199 9.18 -17.56 8.38
N LYS A 200 9.03 -18.77 7.82
CA LYS A 200 8.82 -18.96 6.38
C LYS A 200 7.57 -18.23 5.89
N HIS A 201 6.45 -18.37 6.63
CA HIS A 201 5.20 -17.71 6.24
C HIS A 201 5.27 -16.19 6.36
N LYS A 202 5.93 -15.66 7.40
CA LYS A 202 6.14 -14.22 7.56
C LYS A 202 7.05 -13.64 6.47
N VAL A 203 8.14 -14.32 6.12
CA VAL A 203 8.99 -13.92 4.98
C VAL A 203 8.18 -13.93 3.68
N ALA A 204 7.38 -14.96 3.43
CA ALA A 204 6.54 -15.02 2.24
C ALA A 204 5.52 -13.87 2.19
N ALA A 205 4.88 -13.53 3.32
CA ALA A 205 3.99 -12.38 3.42
C ALA A 205 4.72 -11.06 3.12
N PHE A 206 5.96 -10.92 3.61
CA PHE A 206 6.78 -9.75 3.33
C PHE A 206 7.15 -9.64 1.84
N CYS A 207 7.49 -10.78 1.20
CA CYS A 207 7.74 -10.83 -0.24
C CYS A 207 6.51 -10.42 -1.06
N VAL A 208 5.33 -10.91 -0.68
CA VAL A 208 4.08 -10.56 -1.35
C VAL A 208 3.76 -9.07 -1.16
N SER A 209 3.88 -8.56 0.08
CA SER A 209 3.71 -7.13 0.36
C SER A 209 4.69 -6.28 -0.45
N ALA A 210 5.96 -6.70 -0.54
CA ALA A 210 6.98 -6.02 -1.33
C ALA A 210 6.67 -6.02 -2.83
N LEU A 211 6.19 -7.14 -3.37
CA LEU A 211 5.77 -7.26 -4.77
C LEU A 211 4.69 -6.23 -5.09
N PHE A 212 3.60 -6.19 -4.32
CA PHE A 212 2.50 -5.26 -4.57
C PHE A 212 2.89 -3.80 -4.32
N SER A 213 3.66 -3.53 -3.26
CA SER A 213 4.17 -2.18 -2.98
C SER A 213 5.10 -1.68 -4.07
N GLY A 214 6.04 -2.51 -4.51
CA GLY A 214 6.99 -2.15 -5.56
C GLY A 214 6.34 -1.96 -6.93
N THR A 215 5.41 -2.85 -7.32
CA THR A 215 4.65 -2.68 -8.57
C THR A 215 3.79 -1.43 -8.55
N ALA A 216 3.10 -1.16 -7.44
CA ALA A 216 2.29 0.04 -7.29
C ALA A 216 3.14 1.32 -7.28
N GLY A 217 4.36 1.27 -6.68
CA GLY A 217 5.32 2.36 -6.72
C GLY A 217 5.78 2.67 -8.15
N ALA A 218 6.09 1.65 -8.94
CA ALA A 218 6.43 1.80 -10.35
C ALA A 218 5.27 2.39 -11.18
N MET A 219 4.06 1.88 -10.98
CA MET A 219 2.88 2.41 -11.67
C MET A 219 2.60 3.87 -11.30
N LEU A 220 2.78 4.23 -10.03
CA LEU A 220 2.61 5.60 -9.55
C LEU A 220 3.58 6.58 -10.23
N ILE A 221 4.86 6.24 -10.36
CA ILE A 221 5.83 7.14 -11.01
C ILE A 221 5.58 7.28 -12.52
N PHE A 222 5.16 6.23 -13.21
CA PHE A 222 4.75 6.31 -14.61
C PHE A 222 3.45 7.11 -14.79
N TYR A 223 2.60 7.16 -13.78
CA TYR A 223 1.45 8.06 -13.73
C TYR A 223 1.88 9.51 -13.49
N MET A 224 2.81 9.75 -12.54
CA MET A 224 3.26 11.10 -12.18
C MET A 224 4.29 11.70 -13.16
N GLY A 225 4.98 10.85 -13.94
CA GLY A 225 6.07 11.25 -14.84
C GLY A 225 7.37 11.60 -14.13
N ALA A 226 7.47 11.37 -12.82
CA ALA A 226 8.66 11.67 -12.03
C ALA A 226 8.76 10.77 -10.79
N ALA A 227 10.00 10.52 -10.33
CA ALA A 227 10.31 9.87 -9.07
C ALA A 227 11.14 10.82 -8.21
N SER A 228 10.67 11.13 -7.00
CA SER A 228 11.41 11.92 -6.02
C SER A 228 11.33 11.29 -4.63
N VAL A 229 12.25 11.67 -3.75
CA VAL A 229 12.23 11.22 -2.35
C VAL A 229 10.90 11.55 -1.70
N ASP A 230 10.42 12.78 -1.87
CA ASP A 230 9.18 13.29 -1.27
C ASP A 230 7.91 12.57 -1.75
N THR A 231 7.96 11.88 -2.89
CA THR A 231 6.78 11.23 -3.48
C THR A 231 6.70 9.73 -3.19
N VAL A 232 7.83 9.03 -3.01
CA VAL A 232 7.83 7.56 -2.92
C VAL A 232 8.66 7.00 -1.75
N VAL A 233 9.51 7.79 -1.10
CA VAL A 233 10.40 7.32 -0.02
C VAL A 233 10.15 8.05 1.30
N ASP A 234 9.43 9.18 1.32
CA ASP A 234 9.20 9.96 2.54
C ASP A 234 8.49 9.14 3.64
N ILE A 235 8.97 9.31 4.88
CA ILE A 235 8.39 8.71 6.07
C ILE A 235 6.95 9.18 6.29
N ALA A 236 6.64 10.44 6.00
CA ALA A 236 5.28 10.97 6.16
C ALA A 236 4.27 10.23 5.27
N ILE A 237 4.67 9.85 4.04
CA ILE A 237 3.86 8.99 3.16
C ILE A 237 3.67 7.62 3.80
N GLY A 238 4.72 7.04 4.37
CA GLY A 238 4.64 5.77 5.09
C GLY A 238 3.64 5.82 6.24
N VAL A 239 3.67 6.89 7.03
CA VAL A 239 2.70 7.11 8.11
C VAL A 239 1.27 7.26 7.57
N GLN A 240 1.07 7.99 6.48
CA GLN A 240 -0.25 8.11 5.83
C GLN A 240 -0.79 6.75 5.37
N ILE A 241 0.04 5.88 4.82
CA ILE A 241 -0.33 4.51 4.42
C ILE A 241 -0.77 3.69 5.64
N ILE A 242 -0.03 3.78 6.74
CA ILE A 242 -0.36 3.11 8.00
C ILE A 242 -1.71 3.60 8.54
N ILE A 243 -1.89 4.93 8.60
CA ILE A 243 -3.15 5.55 9.03
C ILE A 243 -4.30 5.08 8.14
N ALA A 244 -4.14 5.10 6.82
CA ALA A 244 -5.15 4.65 5.88
C ALA A 244 -5.57 3.19 6.11
N ALA A 245 -4.60 2.29 6.29
CA ALA A 245 -4.87 0.88 6.53
C ALA A 245 -5.59 0.64 7.87
N VAL A 246 -5.16 1.31 8.94
CA VAL A 246 -5.77 1.20 10.28
C VAL A 246 -7.18 1.80 10.29
N LEU A 247 -7.36 2.97 9.66
CA LEU A 247 -8.63 3.67 9.55
C LEU A 247 -9.67 2.85 8.76
N GLY A 248 -9.22 2.17 7.70
CA GLY A 248 -10.07 1.29 6.91
C GLY A 248 -10.50 0.03 7.65
N GLY A 249 -9.69 -0.46 8.56
CA GLY A 249 -9.94 -1.64 9.40
C GLY A 249 -8.91 -2.74 9.22
N ARG A 250 -8.33 -3.15 10.32
CA ARG A 250 -7.33 -4.21 10.40
C ARG A 250 -7.90 -5.56 9.92
N ARG A 251 -7.12 -6.33 9.18
CA ARG A 251 -7.49 -7.67 8.63
C ARG A 251 -8.63 -7.66 7.62
N THR A 252 -8.86 -6.55 6.98
CA THR A 252 -9.98 -6.47 6.04
C THR A 252 -9.56 -6.39 4.58
N ILE A 253 -8.28 -6.13 4.27
CA ILE A 253 -7.74 -5.85 2.93
C ILE A 253 -8.55 -4.77 2.19
N LEU A 254 -9.84 -5.02 1.94
CA LEU A 254 -10.73 -4.07 1.27
C LEU A 254 -10.99 -2.80 2.09
N GLY A 255 -10.99 -2.92 3.42
CA GLY A 255 -11.08 -1.76 4.30
C GLY A 255 -9.91 -0.81 4.13
N ALA A 256 -8.69 -1.33 3.95
CA ALA A 256 -7.52 -0.52 3.71
C ALA A 256 -7.67 0.37 2.45
N VAL A 257 -8.35 -0.13 1.40
CA VAL A 257 -8.70 0.67 0.21
C VAL A 257 -9.63 1.82 0.57
N LEU A 258 -10.69 1.53 1.33
CA LEU A 258 -11.65 2.56 1.75
C LEU A 258 -10.98 3.63 2.61
N GLY A 259 -10.11 3.21 3.53
CA GLY A 259 -9.32 4.12 4.35
C GLY A 259 -8.37 5.00 3.52
N ALA A 260 -7.72 4.43 2.50
CA ALA A 260 -6.83 5.17 1.61
C ALA A 260 -7.61 6.21 0.75
N VAL A 261 -8.72 5.78 0.16
CA VAL A 261 -9.60 6.70 -0.61
C VAL A 261 -10.12 7.81 0.29
N PHE A 262 -10.61 7.48 1.49
CA PHE A 262 -11.08 8.48 2.45
C PHE A 262 -9.98 9.48 2.81
N LEU A 263 -8.78 8.99 3.15
CA LEU A 263 -7.67 9.83 3.58
C LEU A 263 -7.18 10.77 2.47
N ILE A 264 -7.00 10.25 1.25
CA ILE A 264 -6.54 11.06 0.11
C ILE A 264 -7.60 12.09 -0.29
N VAL A 265 -8.88 11.71 -0.34
CA VAL A 265 -9.97 12.63 -0.65
C VAL A 265 -10.13 13.68 0.45
N ALA A 266 -10.05 13.30 1.73
CA ALA A 266 -10.09 14.25 2.84
C ALA A 266 -8.93 15.24 2.78
N ASN A 267 -7.70 14.77 2.50
CA ASN A 267 -6.53 15.62 2.30
C ASN A 267 -6.76 16.67 1.21
N GLU A 268 -7.37 16.25 0.10
CA GLU A 268 -7.64 17.16 -1.03
C GLU A 268 -8.70 18.20 -0.68
N PHE A 269 -9.79 17.82 -0.01
CA PHE A 269 -10.81 18.76 0.44
C PHE A 269 -10.30 19.76 1.48
N LEU A 270 -9.36 19.33 2.32
CA LEU A 270 -8.75 20.18 3.35
C LEU A 270 -7.54 21.00 2.85
N ARG A 271 -7.11 20.77 1.61
CA ARG A 271 -5.97 21.47 0.98
C ARG A 271 -6.03 23.00 1.07
N PRO A 272 -7.21 23.67 0.97
CA PRO A 272 -7.29 25.13 1.13
C PRO A 272 -6.85 25.63 2.51
N LEU A 273 -6.81 24.76 3.55
CA LEU A 273 -6.34 25.11 4.90
C LEU A 273 -4.80 25.25 5.01
N GLY A 274 -4.06 25.00 3.92
CA GLY A 274 -2.60 25.09 3.90
C GLY A 274 -1.94 24.15 4.92
N GLN A 275 -1.07 24.66 5.77
CA GLN A 275 -0.35 23.85 6.78
C GLN A 275 -1.26 23.22 7.83
N LEU A 276 -2.45 23.79 8.09
CA LEU A 276 -3.43 23.20 9.00
C LEU A 276 -4.04 21.90 8.46
N ASN A 277 -3.98 21.65 7.15
CA ASN A 277 -4.47 20.41 6.54
C ASN A 277 -3.89 19.17 7.21
N THR A 278 -2.57 19.09 7.29
CA THR A 278 -1.88 17.93 7.89
C THR A 278 -2.30 17.73 9.35
N PHE A 279 -2.43 18.81 10.12
CA PHE A 279 -2.89 18.73 11.50
C PHE A 279 -4.33 18.22 11.61
N VAL A 280 -5.24 18.75 10.79
CA VAL A 280 -6.66 18.36 10.80
C VAL A 280 -6.81 16.91 10.37
N VAL A 281 -6.13 16.47 9.32
CA VAL A 281 -6.16 15.06 8.87
C VAL A 281 -5.61 14.12 9.94
N ALA A 282 -4.49 14.48 10.58
CA ALA A 282 -3.94 13.68 11.68
C ALA A 282 -4.88 13.64 12.88
N ALA A 283 -5.54 14.74 13.23
CA ALA A 283 -6.53 14.79 14.31
C ALA A 283 -7.77 13.94 14.00
N ILE A 284 -8.28 13.98 12.75
CA ILE A 284 -9.38 13.12 12.30
C ILE A 284 -8.98 11.66 12.38
N ALA A 285 -7.78 11.31 11.88
CA ALA A 285 -7.27 9.95 11.92
C ALA A 285 -7.14 9.45 13.37
N LEU A 286 -6.58 10.28 14.27
CA LEU A 286 -6.47 9.96 15.69
C LEU A 286 -7.86 9.74 16.32
N ALA A 287 -8.81 10.63 16.05
CA ALA A 287 -10.17 10.49 16.55
C ALA A 287 -10.81 9.18 16.07
N VAL A 288 -10.67 8.85 14.77
CA VAL A 288 -11.22 7.59 14.23
C VAL A 288 -10.57 6.38 14.89
N ILE A 289 -9.26 6.36 15.07
CA ILE A 289 -8.54 5.25 15.74
C ILE A 289 -9.01 5.09 17.20
N LEU A 290 -9.23 6.20 17.91
CA LEU A 290 -9.67 6.17 19.33
C LEU A 290 -11.13 5.72 19.49
N PHE A 291 -12.02 6.16 18.62
CA PHE A 291 -13.46 5.87 18.70
C PHE A 291 -13.86 4.59 17.93
N PHE A 292 -13.10 4.19 16.93
CA PHE A 292 -13.36 3.02 16.08
C PHE A 292 -12.12 2.12 16.01
N PRO A 293 -11.76 1.41 17.08
CA PRO A 293 -10.54 0.61 17.16
C PRO A 293 -10.50 -0.55 16.16
N GLU A 294 -11.65 -0.98 15.64
CA GLU A 294 -11.78 -2.01 14.61
C GLU A 294 -11.74 -1.42 13.17
N GLY A 295 -11.63 -0.08 13.06
CA GLY A 295 -11.71 0.66 11.80
C GLY A 295 -13.12 0.81 11.27
N LEU A 296 -13.28 1.62 10.21
CA LEU A 296 -14.60 1.95 9.65
C LEU A 296 -15.35 0.72 9.14
N LEU A 297 -14.66 -0.15 8.41
CA LEU A 297 -15.29 -1.36 7.85
C LEU A 297 -15.50 -2.43 8.91
N GLY A 298 -14.57 -2.62 9.84
CA GLY A 298 -14.69 -3.57 10.95
C GLY A 298 -15.93 -3.27 11.79
N TYR A 299 -16.13 -2.01 12.16
CA TYR A 299 -17.30 -1.56 12.92
C TYR A 299 -18.62 -1.80 12.16
N ALA A 300 -18.66 -1.54 10.84
CA ALA A 300 -19.85 -1.77 10.02
C ALA A 300 -20.20 -3.27 9.90
N LEU A 301 -19.20 -4.14 9.83
CA LEU A 301 -19.40 -5.59 9.73
C LEU A 301 -19.89 -6.22 11.04
N HIS A 302 -19.32 -5.82 12.20
CA HIS A 302 -19.72 -6.38 13.50
C HIS A 302 -21.10 -5.90 13.97
N ARG A 303 -21.54 -4.73 13.53
CA ARG A 303 -22.89 -4.24 13.84
C ARG A 303 -23.98 -5.05 13.11
N GLY A 304 -23.68 -5.54 11.90
CA GLY A 304 -24.58 -6.41 11.13
C GLY A 304 -24.67 -7.87 11.63
N GLU A 305 -23.81 -8.29 12.57
CA GLU A 305 -23.88 -9.62 13.21
C GLU A 305 -24.65 -9.60 14.55
N ARG A 306 -24.92 -8.40 15.08
CA ARG A 306 -25.65 -8.23 16.35
C ARG A 306 -27.14 -7.92 16.16
N GLU A 307 -27.57 -7.63 14.95
CA GLU A 307 -28.97 -7.50 14.51
C GLU A 307 -29.39 -8.75 13.71
#